data_bd1d685e5ec0dba4a9f13fbdbd448a2a
#
_entry.id   bd1d685e5ec0dba4a9f13fbdbd448a2a
#
_cell.length_a   1.000
_cell.length_b   1.000
_cell.length_c   1.000
_cell.angle_alpha   90.00
_cell.angle_beta   90.00
_cell.angle_gamma   90.00
#
_symmetry.space_group_name_H-M   'P 1'
#
loop_
_entity.id
_entity.type
_entity.pdbx_description
1 polymer ?
#
loop_
_entity_poly.entity_id
_entity_poly.type
_entity_poly.pdbx_seq_one_letter_code
_entity_poly.pdbx_strand_id
1 'polypeptide(L)'
;MVVNKIEYHQIRKYLLFVVLACLIYSVYSIVVVYYDNKAIKTGPIKSYEIVSKHSGAINISSYIIVRYKGKDYTITVSRKDINEGKLYKVLYYNEWNDTLFYDIKDDIYVRVGILLLGLISICFMYHYIKQYHGRKQ
;
A
#
# COMPACT_ATOMS: atom_id res chain seq x y z
N MET A 1 -36.74 -10.33 -8.45
CA MET A 1 -36.07 -10.85 -7.27
C MET A 1 -36.35 -9.88 -6.12
N VAL A 2 -37.20 -10.26 -5.16
CA VAL A 2 -37.56 -9.41 -4.01
C VAL A 2 -36.45 -9.58 -2.97
N VAL A 3 -35.51 -8.62 -2.90
CA VAL A 3 -34.50 -8.60 -1.84
C VAL A 3 -35.25 -8.30 -0.53
N ASN A 4 -35.12 -9.21 0.43
CA ASN A 4 -35.72 -9.07 1.75
C ASN A 4 -35.19 -7.79 2.42
N LYS A 5 -36.06 -7.06 3.13
CA LYS A 5 -35.70 -5.80 3.82
C LYS A 5 -34.53 -5.98 4.82
N ILE A 6 -34.38 -7.18 5.37
CA ILE A 6 -33.30 -7.58 6.27
C ILE A 6 -31.97 -7.68 5.51
N GLU A 7 -31.95 -8.32 4.35
CA GLU A 7 -30.76 -8.44 3.49
C GLU A 7 -30.24 -7.08 3.03
N TYR A 8 -31.16 -6.18 2.62
CA TYR A 8 -30.79 -4.82 2.22
C TYR A 8 -30.10 -4.04 3.36
N HIS A 9 -30.59 -4.16 4.59
CA HIS A 9 -29.99 -3.48 5.73
C HIS A 9 -28.60 -4.01 6.07
N GLN A 10 -28.38 -5.32 5.94
CA GLN A 10 -27.07 -5.94 6.13
C GLN A 10 -26.09 -5.51 5.03
N ILE A 11 -26.49 -5.58 3.76
CA ILE A 11 -25.66 -5.15 2.62
C ILE A 11 -25.22 -3.70 2.78
N ARG A 12 -26.14 -2.81 3.19
CA ARG A 12 -25.83 -1.40 3.44
C ARG A 12 -24.77 -1.22 4.54
N LYS A 13 -24.83 -1.97 5.64
CA LYS A 13 -23.83 -1.93 6.71
C LYS A 13 -22.46 -2.39 6.21
N TYR A 14 -22.38 -3.49 5.47
CA TYR A 14 -21.11 -3.96 4.90
C TYR A 14 -20.51 -2.95 3.92
N LEU A 15 -21.32 -2.38 3.04
CA LEU A 15 -20.85 -1.36 2.09
C LEU A 15 -20.34 -0.11 2.81
N LEU A 16 -21.00 0.36 3.86
CA LEU A 16 -20.52 1.47 4.68
C LEU A 16 -19.17 1.16 5.34
N PHE A 17 -19.01 -0.07 5.85
CA PHE A 17 -17.75 -0.51 6.43
C PHE A 17 -16.61 -0.52 5.40
N VAL A 18 -16.85 -1.04 4.20
CA VAL A 18 -15.87 -1.05 3.11
C VAL A 18 -15.48 0.37 2.70
N VAL A 19 -16.45 1.27 2.56
CA VAL A 19 -16.19 2.69 2.24
C VAL A 19 -15.33 3.35 3.31
N LEU A 20 -15.65 3.12 4.59
CA LEU A 20 -14.88 3.66 5.70
C LEU A 20 -13.44 3.13 5.70
N ALA A 21 -13.24 1.83 5.49
CA ALA A 21 -11.93 1.22 5.37
C ALA A 21 -11.11 1.81 4.22
N CYS A 22 -11.74 2.02 3.04
CA CYS A 22 -11.09 2.66 1.89
C CYS A 22 -10.69 4.12 2.19
N LEU A 23 -11.53 4.88 2.90
CA LEU A 23 -11.21 6.25 3.30
C LEU A 23 -10.02 6.31 4.27
N ILE A 24 -10.01 5.46 5.29
CA ILE A 24 -8.89 5.36 6.24
C ILE A 24 -7.60 5.00 5.52
N TYR A 25 -7.64 4.00 4.62
CA TYR A 25 -6.49 3.61 3.83
C TYR A 25 -6.01 4.74 2.90
N SER A 26 -6.93 5.52 2.33
CA SER A 26 -6.60 6.67 1.47
C SER A 26 -5.84 7.74 2.24
N VAL A 27 -6.33 8.11 3.42
CA VAL A 27 -5.67 9.09 4.30
C VAL A 27 -4.28 8.58 4.70
N TYR A 28 -4.18 7.32 5.13
CA TYR A 28 -2.90 6.69 5.45
C TYR A 28 -1.93 6.75 4.28
N SER A 29 -2.38 6.40 3.06
CA SER A 29 -1.54 6.41 1.85
C SER A 29 -1.02 7.81 1.51
N ILE A 30 -1.85 8.85 1.64
CA ILE A 30 -1.44 10.23 1.42
C ILE A 30 -0.35 10.65 2.42
N VAL A 31 -0.51 10.31 3.69
CA VAL A 31 0.47 10.60 4.73
C VAL A 31 1.79 9.90 4.44
N VAL A 32 1.78 8.61 4.09
CA VAL A 32 2.99 7.86 3.74
C VAL A 32 3.70 8.52 2.55
N VAL A 33 2.99 8.80 1.45
CA VAL A 33 3.59 9.43 0.27
C VAL A 33 4.19 10.80 0.60
N TYR A 34 3.55 11.58 1.47
CA TYR A 34 4.09 12.86 1.91
C TYR A 34 5.44 12.69 2.63
N TYR A 35 5.53 11.75 3.57
CA TYR A 35 6.76 11.51 4.32
C TYR A 35 7.85 10.83 3.48
N ASP A 36 7.49 9.96 2.54
CA ASP A 36 8.44 9.39 1.59
C ASP A 36 9.06 10.48 0.70
N ASN A 37 8.25 11.40 0.18
CA ASN A 37 8.75 12.54 -0.58
C ASN A 37 9.64 13.47 0.28
N LYS A 38 9.31 13.66 1.56
CA LYS A 38 10.14 14.40 2.49
C LYS A 38 11.49 13.70 2.70
N ALA A 39 11.49 12.39 2.88
CA ALA A 39 12.71 11.60 3.03
C ALA A 39 13.62 11.70 1.78
N ILE A 40 13.04 11.66 0.57
CA ILE A 40 13.80 11.85 -0.68
C ILE A 40 14.44 13.25 -0.74
N LYS A 41 13.69 14.28 -0.37
CA LYS A 41 14.22 15.66 -0.34
C LYS A 41 15.33 15.85 0.67
N THR A 42 15.27 15.14 1.78
CA THR A 42 16.34 15.12 2.81
C THR A 42 17.60 14.45 2.28
N GLY A 43 17.47 13.56 1.32
CA GLY A 43 18.55 12.83 0.67
C GLY A 43 18.71 11.40 1.18
N PRO A 44 19.53 10.61 0.47
CA PRO A 44 19.76 9.21 0.81
C PRO A 44 20.53 9.06 2.10
N ILE A 45 20.34 7.92 2.77
CA ILE A 45 21.16 7.55 3.91
C ILE A 45 22.61 7.31 3.46
N LYS A 46 23.56 7.89 4.20
CA LYS A 46 24.99 7.87 3.81
C LYS A 46 25.72 6.60 4.23
N SER A 47 25.24 5.95 5.29
CA SER A 47 25.90 4.75 5.84
C SER A 47 24.85 3.73 6.29
N TYR A 48 25.00 2.52 5.83
CA TYR A 48 24.22 1.36 6.27
C TYR A 48 25.05 0.09 6.03
N GLU A 49 24.74 -0.98 6.75
CA GLU A 49 25.37 -2.27 6.64
C GLU A 49 24.39 -3.30 6.08
N ILE A 50 24.82 -4.10 5.11
CA ILE A 50 24.03 -5.24 4.63
C ILE A 50 24.39 -6.43 5.51
N VAL A 51 23.44 -6.83 6.37
CA VAL A 51 23.62 -7.94 7.33
C VAL A 51 23.49 -9.29 6.63
N SER A 52 22.47 -9.42 5.78
CA SER A 52 22.24 -10.67 5.05
C SER A 52 21.47 -10.46 3.74
N LYS A 53 21.57 -11.46 2.86
CA LYS A 53 20.94 -11.47 1.54
C LYS A 53 20.21 -12.80 1.36
N HIS A 54 18.95 -12.75 1.00
CA HIS A 54 18.13 -13.93 0.77
C HIS A 54 17.56 -13.91 -0.65
N SER A 55 18.05 -14.85 -1.49
CA SER A 55 17.47 -15.07 -2.81
C SER A 55 16.31 -16.04 -2.68
N GLY A 56 15.10 -15.56 -2.93
CA GLY A 56 13.90 -16.39 -2.90
C GLY A 56 13.82 -17.39 -4.04
N ALA A 57 13.07 -18.48 -3.88
CA ALA A 57 12.66 -19.39 -4.94
C ALA A 57 11.62 -18.72 -5.87
N ILE A 58 11.13 -19.44 -6.90
CA ILE A 58 10.27 -18.87 -7.97
C ILE A 58 9.05 -18.11 -7.44
N ASN A 59 8.49 -18.50 -6.27
CA ASN A 59 7.32 -17.86 -5.67
C ASN A 59 7.60 -17.17 -4.32
N ILE A 60 8.88 -16.99 -3.96
CA ILE A 60 9.29 -16.37 -2.70
C ILE A 60 10.03 -15.08 -3.02
N SER A 61 9.59 -13.98 -2.44
CA SER A 61 10.25 -12.69 -2.60
C SER A 61 11.70 -12.75 -2.12
N SER A 62 12.60 -12.19 -2.92
CA SER A 62 13.98 -11.98 -2.51
C SER A 62 14.06 -10.73 -1.62
N TYR A 63 14.90 -10.76 -0.59
CA TYR A 63 15.04 -9.63 0.32
C TYR A 63 16.48 -9.50 0.85
N ILE A 64 16.81 -8.32 1.29
CA ILE A 64 18.04 -8.03 2.04
C ILE A 64 17.68 -7.53 3.43
N ILE A 65 18.53 -7.82 4.41
CA ILE A 65 18.47 -7.24 5.74
C ILE A 65 19.55 -6.18 5.82
N VAL A 66 19.13 -4.96 6.10
CA VAL A 66 19.99 -3.78 6.20
C VAL A 66 19.96 -3.25 7.62
N ARG A 67 21.12 -3.02 8.21
CA ARG A 67 21.26 -2.38 9.52
C ARG A 67 21.48 -0.88 9.37
N TYR A 68 20.58 -0.12 9.99
CA TYR A 68 20.69 1.34 10.03
C TYR A 68 20.28 1.84 11.41
N LYS A 69 21.07 2.75 11.99
CA LYS A 69 20.88 3.27 13.37
C LYS A 69 20.74 2.17 14.43
N GLY A 70 21.45 1.05 14.28
CA GLY A 70 21.41 -0.08 15.22
C GLY A 70 20.19 -0.98 15.12
N LYS A 71 19.29 -0.77 14.13
CA LYS A 71 18.09 -1.56 13.89
C LYS A 71 18.17 -2.24 12.53
N ASP A 72 17.63 -3.46 12.43
CA ASP A 72 17.59 -4.25 11.21
C ASP A 72 16.26 -4.04 10.46
N TYR A 73 16.35 -3.75 9.16
CA TYR A 73 15.23 -3.51 8.26
C TYR A 73 15.26 -4.53 7.14
N THR A 74 14.11 -5.11 6.84
CA THR A 74 13.95 -6.02 5.70
C THR A 74 13.46 -5.24 4.48
N ILE A 75 14.22 -5.32 3.39
CA ILE A 75 13.90 -4.63 2.14
C ILE A 75 13.71 -5.68 1.05
N THR A 76 12.53 -5.70 0.45
CA THR A 76 12.25 -6.55 -0.71
C THR A 76 13.01 -6.04 -1.92
N VAL A 77 13.72 -6.92 -2.61
CA VAL A 77 14.54 -6.59 -3.79
C VAL A 77 14.25 -7.57 -4.93
N SER A 78 14.56 -7.16 -6.16
CA SER A 78 14.47 -8.06 -7.29
C SER A 78 15.52 -9.18 -7.17
N ARG A 79 15.13 -10.42 -7.51
CA ARG A 79 16.06 -11.55 -7.59
C ARG A 79 17.23 -11.26 -8.54
N LYS A 80 16.95 -10.54 -9.62
CA LYS A 80 17.96 -10.11 -10.58
C LYS A 80 19.01 -9.22 -9.93
N ASP A 81 18.60 -8.27 -9.08
CA ASP A 81 19.52 -7.36 -8.39
C ASP A 81 20.45 -8.10 -7.43
N ILE A 82 19.93 -9.13 -6.73
CA ILE A 82 20.75 -9.98 -5.85
C ILE A 82 21.80 -10.75 -6.67
N ASN A 83 21.38 -11.38 -7.77
CA ASN A 83 22.27 -12.21 -8.59
C ASN A 83 23.32 -11.37 -9.35
N GLU A 84 22.98 -10.15 -9.75
CA GLU A 84 23.90 -9.22 -10.42
C GLU A 84 24.78 -8.42 -9.45
N GLY A 85 24.63 -8.62 -8.15
CA GLY A 85 25.39 -7.87 -7.12
C GLY A 85 25.04 -6.37 -7.05
N LYS A 86 23.97 -5.94 -7.72
CA LYS A 86 23.49 -4.55 -7.76
C LYS A 86 22.73 -4.16 -6.50
N LEU A 87 23.31 -4.46 -5.33
CA LEU A 87 22.65 -4.26 -4.04
C LEU A 87 22.85 -2.86 -3.47
N TYR A 88 23.73 -2.07 -4.08
CA TYR A 88 24.00 -0.69 -3.64
C TYR A 88 22.94 0.24 -4.24
N LYS A 89 21.70 0.11 -3.74
CA LYS A 89 20.64 1.03 -4.09
C LYS A 89 20.69 2.23 -3.15
N VAL A 90 20.26 3.34 -3.70
CA VAL A 90 20.06 4.56 -2.93
C VAL A 90 18.89 4.32 -1.98
N LEU A 91 19.16 4.23 -0.68
CA LEU A 91 18.14 3.99 0.33
C LEU A 91 17.75 5.31 0.99
N TYR A 92 16.44 5.44 1.27
CA TYR A 92 15.86 6.56 1.99
C TYR A 92 15.23 6.06 3.28
N TYR A 93 15.22 6.89 4.29
CA TYR A 93 14.64 6.58 5.60
C TYR A 93 13.42 7.45 5.86
N ASN A 94 12.27 6.81 6.03
CA ASN A 94 11.04 7.46 6.44
C ASN A 94 10.91 7.41 7.96
N GLU A 95 11.08 8.57 8.61
CA GLU A 95 11.06 8.70 10.09
C GLU A 95 9.66 8.47 10.67
N TRP A 96 8.60 8.72 9.90
CA TRP A 96 7.22 8.64 10.39
C TRP A 96 6.76 7.20 10.65
N ASN A 97 7.08 6.28 9.74
CA ASN A 97 6.70 4.87 9.85
C ASN A 97 7.90 3.96 10.13
N ASP A 98 9.08 4.54 10.37
CA ASP A 98 10.31 3.82 10.69
C ASP A 98 10.65 2.75 9.64
N THR A 99 10.68 3.14 8.36
CA THR A 99 10.96 2.22 7.24
C THR A 99 12.09 2.71 6.37
N LEU A 100 12.81 1.76 5.76
CA LEU A 100 13.75 2.01 4.66
C LEU A 100 13.12 1.63 3.32
N PHE A 101 13.32 2.45 2.29
CA PHE A 101 12.84 2.19 0.94
C PHE A 101 13.86 2.69 -0.10
N TYR A 102 13.78 2.19 -1.34
CA TYR A 102 14.71 2.56 -2.42
C TYR A 102 14.02 3.05 -3.69
N ASP A 103 12.79 2.67 -3.94
CA ASP A 103 12.01 3.15 -5.08
C ASP A 103 10.55 3.35 -4.71
N ILE A 104 10.00 4.51 -5.07
CA ILE A 104 8.60 4.85 -4.75
C ILE A 104 7.67 4.49 -5.91
N LYS A 105 8.19 4.34 -7.12
CA LYS A 105 7.35 4.27 -8.32
C LYS A 105 6.37 3.10 -8.28
N ASP A 106 6.82 1.92 -7.88
CA ASP A 106 5.97 0.72 -7.86
C ASP A 106 4.88 0.82 -6.78
N ASP A 107 5.21 1.38 -5.61
CA ASP A 107 4.25 1.59 -4.51
C ASP A 107 3.16 2.61 -4.87
N ILE A 108 3.48 3.64 -5.64
CA ILE A 108 2.49 4.66 -6.07
C ILE A 108 1.40 4.03 -6.94
N TYR A 109 1.77 3.18 -7.90
CA TYR A 109 0.79 2.52 -8.78
C TYR A 109 -0.16 1.61 -8.01
N VAL A 110 0.35 0.85 -7.05
CA VAL A 110 -0.48 -0.01 -6.17
C VAL A 110 -1.44 0.84 -5.35
N ARG A 111 -0.97 1.93 -4.74
CA ARG A 111 -1.79 2.85 -3.93
C ARG A 111 -2.87 3.53 -4.76
N VAL A 112 -2.53 4.02 -5.95
CA VAL A 112 -3.49 4.61 -6.89
C VAL A 112 -4.53 3.57 -7.33
N GLY A 113 -4.11 2.33 -7.59
CA GLY A 113 -5.02 1.23 -7.92
C GLY A 113 -6.06 0.96 -6.83
N ILE A 114 -5.63 0.92 -5.56
CA ILE A 114 -6.54 0.72 -4.41
C ILE A 114 -7.50 1.92 -4.25
N LEU A 115 -7.02 3.16 -4.44
CA LEU A 115 -7.87 4.35 -4.43
C LEU A 115 -8.94 4.30 -5.52
N LEU A 116 -8.59 3.90 -6.74
CA LEU A 116 -9.54 3.74 -7.84
C LEU A 116 -10.58 2.66 -7.55
N LEU A 117 -10.17 1.52 -6.99
CA LEU A 117 -11.10 0.46 -6.56
C LEU A 117 -12.07 0.96 -5.48
N GLY A 118 -11.60 1.77 -4.54
CA GLY A 118 -12.43 2.42 -3.52
C GLY A 118 -13.48 3.34 -4.16
N LEU A 119 -13.08 4.20 -5.10
CA LEU A 119 -13.99 5.10 -5.82
C LEU A 119 -15.03 4.34 -6.63
N ILE A 120 -14.64 3.28 -7.35
CA ILE A 120 -15.55 2.42 -8.10
C ILE A 120 -16.59 1.79 -7.15
N SER A 121 -16.15 1.29 -5.98
CA SER A 121 -17.05 0.71 -4.97
C SER A 121 -18.08 1.73 -4.46
N ILE A 122 -17.68 2.99 -4.26
CA ILE A 122 -18.58 4.09 -3.85
C ILE A 122 -19.60 4.37 -4.95
N CYS A 123 -19.20 4.42 -6.23
CA CYS A 123 -20.09 4.63 -7.35
C CYS A 123 -21.12 3.50 -7.48
N PHE A 124 -20.69 2.25 -7.34
CA PHE A 124 -21.60 1.09 -7.32
C PHE A 124 -22.60 1.15 -6.16
N MET A 125 -22.14 1.52 -4.97
CA MET A 125 -23.01 1.69 -3.81
C MET A 125 -24.07 2.77 -4.06
N TYR A 126 -23.68 3.93 -4.57
CA TYR A 126 -24.60 5.01 -4.89
C TYR A 126 -25.65 4.57 -5.92
N HIS A 127 -25.22 3.93 -6.99
CA HIS A 127 -26.12 3.42 -8.04
C HIS A 127 -27.12 2.38 -7.50
N TYR A 128 -26.65 1.44 -6.67
CA TYR A 128 -27.48 0.43 -6.02
C TYR A 128 -28.54 1.05 -5.10
N ILE A 129 -28.17 2.03 -4.28
CA ILE A 129 -29.09 2.73 -3.39
C ILE A 129 -30.15 3.49 -4.20
N LYS A 130 -29.76 4.18 -5.27
CA LYS A 130 -30.66 4.94 -6.14
C LYS A 130 -31.68 4.02 -6.82
N GLN A 131 -31.27 2.87 -7.36
CA GLN A 131 -32.18 1.91 -7.97
C GLN A 131 -33.20 1.33 -6.97
N TYR A 132 -32.77 1.10 -5.73
CA TYR A 132 -33.67 0.58 -4.69
C TYR A 132 -34.74 1.59 -4.28
N HIS A 133 -34.41 2.88 -4.20
CA HIS A 133 -35.38 3.93 -3.87
C HIS A 133 -36.33 4.23 -5.03
N GLY A 134 -35.85 4.18 -6.29
CA GLY A 134 -36.69 4.42 -7.47
C GLY A 134 -37.74 3.33 -7.77
N ARG A 135 -37.60 2.13 -7.16
CA ARG A 135 -38.58 1.04 -7.29
C ARG A 135 -39.72 1.07 -6.26
N LYS A 136 -39.68 2.01 -5.32
CA LYS A 136 -40.68 2.18 -4.25
C LYS A 136 -41.69 3.29 -4.51
N GLN A 137 -41.55 4.02 -5.62
CA GLN A 137 -42.54 4.95 -6.16
C GLN A 137 -43.29 4.28 -7.30
#